data_b0928bfcff230d310f9dd7281125ab4f
#
_entry.id   b0928bfcff230d310f9dd7281125ab4f
#
_cell.length_a   1.000
_cell.length_b   1.000
_cell.length_c   1.000
_cell.angle_alpha   90.00
_cell.angle_beta   90.00
_cell.angle_gamma   90.00
#
_symmetry.space_group_name_H-M   'P 1'
#
loop_
_entity.id
_entity.type
_entity.pdbx_description
1 polymer ?
#
loop_
_entity_poly.entity_id
_entity_poly.type
_entity_poly.pdbx_seq_one_letter_code
_entity_poly.pdbx_strand_id
1 'polypeptide(L)'
;MPSFHSGHLRVFCHVLFDAAAKIDETEINEREIIIISPWISDITISTSGWSESAIKSSFSPYSGGRIESLSDVLGLLVKIGYKVTVVTLSTVGKWLPKKLDIGQTKRERQFMEKLQKLGVNCRRRNNLHMKYLYTPFSIFSGSINFTFNGLSGRNQEGSSFFVKSIHSQEYNQRKKRIDSVLVGAQNYFSSDIPITDYK
;
A
#
# COMPACT_ATOMS: atom_id res chain seq x y z
N MET A 1 15.57 -10.32 23.48
CA MET A 1 14.18 -10.77 23.24
C MET A 1 14.04 -11.03 21.76
N PRO A 2 13.58 -12.20 21.29
CA PRO A 2 13.33 -12.39 19.86
C PRO A 2 12.21 -11.45 19.45
N SER A 3 12.49 -10.56 18.49
CA SER A 3 11.50 -9.70 17.90
C SER A 3 10.53 -10.60 17.11
N PHE A 4 9.31 -10.73 17.58
CA PHE A 4 8.23 -11.34 16.81
C PHE A 4 7.96 -10.43 15.59
N HIS A 5 8.63 -10.69 14.50
CA HIS A 5 8.29 -10.07 13.22
C HIS A 5 6.94 -10.64 12.79
N SER A 6 5.92 -9.80 12.65
CA SER A 6 4.62 -10.29 12.25
C SER A 6 4.72 -10.84 10.83
N GLY A 7 4.15 -12.03 10.62
CA GLY A 7 4.09 -12.64 9.30
C GLY A 7 3.44 -11.74 8.24
N HIS A 8 2.53 -10.86 8.65
CA HIS A 8 1.82 -9.95 7.75
C HIS A 8 2.72 -8.89 7.10
N LEU A 9 3.56 -8.21 7.89
CA LEU A 9 4.50 -7.22 7.36
C LEU A 9 5.51 -7.87 6.41
N ARG A 10 5.98 -9.07 6.77
CA ARG A 10 6.91 -9.82 5.93
C ARG A 10 6.29 -10.19 4.58
N VAL A 11 5.05 -10.70 4.57
CA VAL A 11 4.33 -11.03 3.33
C VAL A 11 4.01 -9.77 2.52
N PHE A 12 3.58 -8.69 3.17
CA PHE A 12 3.34 -7.40 2.52
C PHE A 12 4.59 -6.89 1.78
N CYS A 13 5.73 -6.91 2.45
CA CYS A 13 7.01 -6.52 1.84
C CYS A 13 7.43 -7.49 0.73
N HIS A 14 7.21 -8.81 0.91
CA HIS A 14 7.50 -9.81 -0.11
C HIS A 14 6.78 -9.50 -1.43
N VAL A 15 5.51 -9.15 -1.38
CA VAL A 15 4.72 -8.80 -2.59
C VAL A 15 5.35 -7.63 -3.36
N LEU A 16 5.84 -6.61 -2.66
CA LEU A 16 6.49 -5.45 -3.29
C LEU A 16 7.88 -5.79 -3.85
N PHE A 17 8.65 -6.57 -3.11
CA PHE A 17 10.01 -6.96 -3.53
C PHE A 17 9.98 -7.97 -4.68
N ASP A 18 9.03 -8.92 -4.69
CA ASP A 18 8.82 -9.83 -5.80
C ASP A 18 8.45 -9.08 -7.08
N ALA A 19 7.59 -8.07 -6.99
CA ALA A 19 7.27 -7.22 -8.13
C ALA A 19 8.51 -6.47 -8.65
N ALA A 20 9.33 -5.90 -7.76
CA ALA A 20 10.57 -5.22 -8.16
C ALA A 20 11.55 -6.17 -8.85
N ALA A 21 11.76 -7.37 -8.30
CA ALA A 21 12.67 -8.37 -8.84
C ALA A 21 12.24 -8.92 -10.22
N LYS A 22 10.92 -8.89 -10.50
CA LYS A 22 10.32 -9.40 -11.76
C LYS A 22 9.95 -8.30 -12.75
N ILE A 23 10.53 -7.11 -12.63
CA ILE A 23 10.17 -5.97 -13.50
C ILE A 23 10.36 -6.31 -14.98
N ASP A 24 11.41 -7.04 -15.33
CA ASP A 24 11.72 -7.42 -16.71
C ASP A 24 10.77 -8.51 -17.26
N GLU A 25 10.06 -9.22 -16.39
CA GLU A 25 9.02 -10.19 -16.77
C GLU A 25 7.67 -9.52 -17.03
N THR A 26 7.54 -8.20 -16.78
CA THR A 26 6.27 -7.47 -16.84
C THR A 26 6.26 -6.53 -18.04
N GLU A 27 5.26 -6.66 -18.91
CA GLU A 27 5.04 -5.70 -19.98
C GLU A 27 4.74 -4.29 -19.41
N ILE A 28 5.18 -3.24 -20.14
CA ILE A 28 5.10 -1.84 -19.65
C ILE A 28 3.66 -1.44 -19.30
N ASN A 29 2.68 -1.88 -20.07
CA ASN A 29 1.24 -1.60 -19.85
C ASN A 29 0.66 -2.35 -18.64
N GLU A 30 1.31 -3.42 -18.16
CA GLU A 30 0.90 -4.19 -16.98
C GLU A 30 1.64 -3.77 -15.71
N ARG A 31 2.63 -2.87 -15.78
CA ARG A 31 3.41 -2.39 -14.64
C ARG A 31 2.60 -1.51 -13.69
N GLU A 32 1.67 -2.12 -12.98
CA GLU A 32 0.79 -1.43 -12.05
C GLU A 32 0.87 -2.04 -10.65
N ILE A 33 1.02 -1.18 -9.64
CA ILE A 33 0.94 -1.55 -8.21
C ILE A 33 -0.15 -0.71 -7.58
N ILE A 34 -1.09 -1.37 -6.89
CA ILE A 34 -2.22 -0.69 -6.26
C ILE A 34 -2.28 -1.07 -4.78
N ILE A 35 -2.27 -0.05 -3.94
CA ILE A 35 -2.43 -0.20 -2.49
C ILE A 35 -3.77 0.43 -2.11
N ILE A 36 -4.64 -0.35 -1.49
CA ILE A 36 -5.94 0.11 -0.99
C ILE A 36 -6.00 -0.17 0.49
N SER A 37 -6.16 0.86 1.31
CA SER A 37 -6.34 0.70 2.75
C SER A 37 -7.06 1.93 3.31
N PRO A 38 -8.09 1.75 4.17
CA PRO A 38 -8.74 2.87 4.83
C PRO A 38 -7.76 3.75 5.61
N TRP A 39 -6.77 3.11 6.24
CA TRP A 39 -5.70 3.76 6.99
C TRP A 39 -4.35 3.22 6.50
N ILE A 40 -3.43 4.13 6.19
CA ILE A 40 -2.09 3.80 5.74
C ILE A 40 -1.07 4.72 6.43
N SER A 41 0.14 4.22 6.68
CA SER A 41 1.23 5.00 7.26
C SER A 41 2.57 4.63 6.64
N ASP A 42 3.56 5.50 6.80
CA ASP A 42 4.95 5.18 6.43
C ASP A 42 5.52 4.17 7.43
N ILE A 43 5.67 2.93 6.97
CA ILE A 43 6.05 1.79 7.79
C ILE A 43 7.56 1.59 7.66
N THR A 44 8.23 1.34 8.78
CA THR A 44 9.66 1.02 8.79
C THR A 44 9.89 -0.39 8.26
N ILE A 45 10.58 -0.52 7.12
CA ILE A 45 10.83 -1.79 6.44
C ILE A 45 11.84 -2.67 7.18
N SER A 46 12.79 -2.11 7.90
CA SER A 46 13.78 -2.87 8.69
C SER A 46 13.13 -3.81 9.71
N THR A 47 11.88 -3.54 10.10
CA THR A 47 11.10 -4.40 11.02
C THR A 47 10.37 -5.55 10.30
N SER A 48 10.49 -5.67 8.98
CA SER A 48 9.81 -6.71 8.18
C SER A 48 10.44 -8.10 8.31
N GLY A 49 11.65 -8.20 8.86
CA GLY A 49 12.43 -9.45 8.92
C GLY A 49 13.20 -9.76 7.64
N TRP A 50 13.23 -8.87 6.66
CA TRP A 50 14.08 -8.96 5.48
C TRP A 50 15.45 -8.37 5.76
N SER A 51 16.52 -9.03 5.28
CA SER A 51 17.87 -8.47 5.36
C SER A 51 18.03 -7.28 4.40
N GLU A 52 18.89 -6.33 4.75
CA GLU A 52 19.17 -5.18 3.88
C GLU A 52 19.71 -5.61 2.51
N SER A 53 20.53 -6.67 2.46
CA SER A 53 21.04 -7.23 1.21
C SER A 53 19.94 -7.82 0.33
N ALA A 54 18.96 -8.55 0.91
CA ALA A 54 17.83 -9.09 0.17
C ALA A 54 16.93 -7.98 -0.38
N ILE A 55 16.70 -6.91 0.40
CA ILE A 55 15.94 -5.75 -0.05
C ILE A 55 16.67 -5.07 -1.22
N LYS A 56 17.96 -4.79 -1.07
CA LYS A 56 18.76 -4.16 -2.13
C LYS A 56 18.83 -5.00 -3.41
N SER A 57 18.98 -6.32 -3.30
CA SER A 57 19.00 -7.19 -4.48
C SER A 57 17.71 -7.17 -5.28
N SER A 58 16.55 -7.04 -4.62
CA SER A 58 15.25 -6.92 -5.30
C SER A 58 15.13 -5.66 -6.16
N PHE A 59 15.88 -4.61 -5.85
CA PHE A 59 15.87 -3.34 -6.58
C PHE A 59 17.15 -3.08 -7.39
N SER A 60 18.05 -4.08 -7.53
CA SER A 60 19.25 -3.92 -8.34
C SER A 60 18.90 -3.72 -9.84
N PRO A 61 19.56 -2.80 -10.56
CA PRO A 61 20.68 -1.93 -10.15
C PRO A 61 20.26 -0.56 -9.58
N TYR A 62 18.98 -0.36 -9.28
CA TYR A 62 18.39 0.96 -9.00
C TYR A 62 18.57 1.45 -7.55
N SER A 63 18.95 0.55 -6.62
CA SER A 63 19.06 0.87 -5.20
C SER A 63 20.44 1.42 -4.83
N GLY A 64 20.71 2.69 -5.16
CA GLY A 64 21.93 3.38 -4.69
C GLY A 64 21.83 3.91 -3.24
N GLY A 65 20.70 3.78 -2.57
CA GLY A 65 20.41 4.35 -1.26
C GLY A 65 19.95 3.33 -0.20
N ARG A 66 19.74 3.83 1.01
CA ARG A 66 19.17 3.05 2.11
C ARG A 66 17.65 2.99 1.96
N ILE A 67 17.08 1.80 2.05
CA ILE A 67 15.63 1.57 2.01
C ILE A 67 15.16 1.32 3.45
N GLU A 68 14.55 2.32 4.05
CA GLU A 68 14.14 2.28 5.46
C GLU A 68 12.63 2.20 5.65
N SER A 69 11.88 2.74 4.70
CA SER A 69 10.45 2.95 4.86
C SER A 69 9.64 2.50 3.65
N LEU A 70 8.32 2.37 3.83
CA LEU A 70 7.40 2.06 2.74
C LEU A 70 7.47 3.11 1.63
N SER A 71 7.60 4.39 1.98
CA SER A 71 7.73 5.45 0.97
C SER A 71 8.98 5.30 0.12
N ASP A 72 10.11 4.84 0.68
CA ASP A 72 11.33 4.58 -0.08
C ASP A 72 11.10 3.44 -1.10
N VAL A 73 10.46 2.35 -0.66
CA VAL A 73 10.09 1.23 -1.55
C VAL A 73 9.18 1.69 -2.67
N LEU A 74 8.10 2.43 -2.36
CA LEU A 74 7.16 2.89 -3.37
C LEU A 74 7.80 3.89 -4.36
N GLY A 75 8.66 4.76 -3.86
CA GLY A 75 9.43 5.68 -4.71
C GLY A 75 10.39 4.95 -5.66
N LEU A 76 11.05 3.89 -5.20
CA LEU A 76 11.88 3.04 -6.05
C LEU A 76 11.05 2.29 -7.10
N LEU A 77 9.87 1.75 -6.74
CA LEU A 77 8.97 1.10 -7.69
C LEU A 77 8.52 2.06 -8.80
N VAL A 78 8.22 3.33 -8.47
CA VAL A 78 7.96 4.36 -9.48
C VAL A 78 9.19 4.59 -10.37
N LYS A 79 10.37 4.72 -9.75
CA LYS A 79 11.64 4.96 -10.47
C LYS A 79 11.99 3.86 -11.46
N ILE A 80 11.70 2.60 -11.14
CA ILE A 80 11.94 1.46 -12.05
C ILE A 80 10.83 1.28 -13.09
N GLY A 81 9.77 2.11 -13.07
CA GLY A 81 8.76 2.15 -14.13
C GLY A 81 7.39 1.58 -13.77
N TYR A 82 7.11 1.29 -12.51
CA TYR A 82 5.75 0.96 -12.08
C TYR A 82 4.87 2.20 -11.94
N LYS A 83 3.63 2.11 -12.39
CA LYS A 83 2.57 3.02 -12.01
C LYS A 83 2.04 2.62 -10.64
N VAL A 84 2.42 3.37 -9.62
CA VAL A 84 2.00 3.09 -8.24
C VAL A 84 0.81 3.96 -7.87
N THR A 85 -0.28 3.34 -7.40
CA THR A 85 -1.50 4.03 -6.94
C THR A 85 -1.79 3.64 -5.49
N VAL A 86 -2.00 4.63 -4.63
CA VAL A 86 -2.44 4.46 -3.24
C VAL A 86 -3.81 5.06 -3.07
N VAL A 87 -4.77 4.26 -2.59
CA VAL A 87 -6.15 4.69 -2.29
C VAL A 87 -6.41 4.56 -0.81
N THR A 88 -6.76 5.67 -0.16
CA THR A 88 -7.12 5.68 1.26
C THR A 88 -8.56 6.16 1.47
N LEU A 89 -9.05 6.06 2.71
CA LEU A 89 -10.37 6.55 3.06
C LEU A 89 -10.38 8.08 2.93
N SER A 90 -11.42 8.61 2.33
CA SER A 90 -11.65 10.05 2.41
C SER A 90 -11.95 10.44 3.85
N THR A 91 -11.20 11.38 4.39
CA THR A 91 -11.46 11.96 5.73
C THR A 91 -12.68 12.89 5.74
N VAL A 92 -13.38 13.02 4.62
CA VAL A 92 -14.57 13.84 4.44
C VAL A 92 -15.77 12.93 4.20
N GLY A 93 -16.62 12.72 5.20
CA GLY A 93 -17.83 11.93 5.03
C GLY A 93 -18.56 11.59 6.35
N LYS A 94 -19.86 11.28 6.26
CA LYS A 94 -20.78 11.01 7.40
C LYS A 94 -20.41 9.78 8.25
N TRP A 95 -19.42 8.97 7.83
CA TRP A 95 -19.08 7.68 8.47
C TRP A 95 -17.77 7.70 9.26
N LEU A 96 -17.19 8.89 9.44
CA LEU A 96 -16.03 8.98 10.33
C LEU A 96 -16.47 8.77 11.78
N PRO A 97 -15.76 7.90 12.52
CA PRO A 97 -15.97 7.82 13.96
C PRO A 97 -15.86 9.23 14.54
N LYS A 98 -16.77 9.61 15.43
CA LYS A 98 -16.80 10.94 16.10
C LYS A 98 -15.51 11.31 16.84
N LYS A 99 -14.55 10.39 16.94
CA LYS A 99 -13.21 10.56 17.53
C LYS A 99 -12.14 10.14 16.54
N LEU A 100 -11.99 10.88 15.43
CA LEU A 100 -10.78 10.78 14.64
C LEU A 100 -9.61 11.30 15.48
N ASP A 101 -8.58 10.45 15.63
CA ASP A 101 -7.30 10.93 16.14
C ASP A 101 -6.70 11.92 15.13
N ILE A 102 -6.77 13.22 15.47
CA ILE A 102 -6.22 14.32 14.66
C ILE A 102 -4.74 14.04 14.31
N GLY A 103 -4.00 13.42 15.23
CA GLY A 103 -2.61 13.04 15.01
C GLY A 103 -2.44 11.95 13.94
N GLN A 104 -3.36 10.99 13.86
CA GLN A 104 -3.34 9.96 12.82
C GLN A 104 -3.64 10.56 11.45
N THR A 105 -4.65 11.41 11.34
CA THR A 105 -5.01 12.12 10.10
C THR A 105 -3.86 13.00 9.60
N LYS A 106 -3.17 13.70 10.51
CA LYS A 106 -2.00 14.52 10.16
C LYS A 106 -0.85 13.67 9.64
N ARG A 107 -0.53 12.54 10.28
CA ARG A 107 0.53 11.62 9.84
C ARG A 107 0.21 10.99 8.50
N GLU A 108 -1.03 10.57 8.28
CA GLU A 108 -1.47 10.04 6.99
C GLU A 108 -1.30 11.09 5.89
N ARG A 109 -1.76 12.32 6.11
CA ARG A 109 -1.62 13.40 5.14
C ARG A 109 -0.16 13.68 4.80
N GLN A 110 0.72 13.76 5.78
CA GLN A 110 2.17 13.92 5.57
C GLN A 110 2.76 12.78 4.75
N PHE A 111 2.32 11.55 5.01
CA PHE A 111 2.73 10.39 4.23
C PHE A 111 2.24 10.48 2.78
N MET A 112 0.98 10.82 2.54
CA MET A 112 0.44 11.00 1.18
C MET A 112 1.14 12.13 0.42
N GLU A 113 1.46 13.25 1.09
CA GLU A 113 2.26 14.34 0.50
C GLU A 113 3.68 13.87 0.11
N LYS A 114 4.32 13.05 0.94
CA LYS A 114 5.62 12.42 0.62
C LYS A 114 5.49 11.51 -0.60
N LEU A 115 4.48 10.66 -0.66
CA LEU A 115 4.22 9.77 -1.77
C LEU A 115 3.97 10.53 -3.08
N GLN A 116 3.19 11.60 -3.05
CA GLN A 116 2.94 12.43 -4.24
C GLN A 116 4.22 13.02 -4.81
N LYS A 117 5.13 13.50 -3.96
CA LYS A 117 6.45 14.01 -4.36
C LYS A 117 7.33 12.93 -5.01
N LEU A 118 7.11 11.67 -4.67
CA LEU A 118 7.80 10.50 -5.26
C LEU A 118 7.13 9.99 -6.55
N GLY A 119 6.09 10.66 -7.04
CA GLY A 119 5.38 10.28 -8.27
C GLY A 119 4.29 9.22 -8.08
N VAL A 120 3.95 8.89 -6.85
CA VAL A 120 2.85 7.97 -6.56
C VAL A 120 1.50 8.67 -6.80
N ASN A 121 0.58 7.98 -7.46
CA ASN A 121 -0.78 8.46 -7.68
C ASN A 121 -1.61 8.30 -6.39
N CYS A 122 -1.78 9.38 -5.65
CA CYS A 122 -2.51 9.41 -4.39
C CYS A 122 -4.00 9.66 -4.62
N ARG A 123 -4.85 8.73 -4.19
CA ARG A 123 -6.30 8.80 -4.35
C ARG A 123 -7.03 8.58 -3.04
N ARG A 124 -8.29 9.02 -2.97
CA ARG A 124 -9.18 8.83 -1.83
C ARG A 124 -10.54 8.33 -2.28
N ARG A 125 -11.23 7.59 -1.43
CA ARG A 125 -12.58 7.11 -1.67
C ARG A 125 -13.42 7.15 -0.39
N ASN A 126 -14.68 7.55 -0.51
CA ASN A 126 -15.66 7.45 0.58
C ASN A 126 -16.01 5.98 0.82
N ASN A 127 -16.36 5.63 2.04
CA ASN A 127 -16.81 4.29 2.44
C ASN A 127 -15.82 3.16 2.09
N LEU A 128 -14.52 3.46 2.15
CA LEU A 128 -13.48 2.49 1.89
C LEU A 128 -13.29 1.57 3.11
N HIS A 129 -13.49 0.27 2.93
CA HIS A 129 -13.21 -0.74 3.96
C HIS A 129 -12.25 -1.84 3.48
N MET A 130 -11.98 -1.90 2.19
CA MET A 130 -11.11 -2.88 1.57
C MET A 130 -9.64 -2.64 1.90
N LYS A 131 -8.85 -3.72 2.03
CA LYS A 131 -7.40 -3.71 2.22
C LYS A 131 -6.79 -4.67 1.21
N TYR A 132 -6.15 -4.10 0.20
CA TYR A 132 -5.49 -4.84 -0.90
C TYR A 132 -4.14 -4.21 -1.21
N LEU A 133 -3.15 -5.07 -1.41
CA LEU A 133 -1.94 -4.76 -2.14
C LEU A 133 -1.94 -5.64 -3.38
N TYR A 134 -1.97 -5.03 -4.55
CA TYR A 134 -1.97 -5.67 -5.85
C TYR A 134 -0.65 -5.41 -6.57
N THR A 135 -0.13 -6.45 -7.20
CA THR A 135 0.93 -6.40 -8.21
C THR A 135 0.53 -7.26 -9.40
N PRO A 136 1.23 -7.20 -10.55
CA PRO A 136 0.98 -8.10 -11.68
C PRO A 136 1.10 -9.59 -11.34
N PHE A 137 1.80 -9.94 -10.28
CA PHE A 137 2.12 -11.33 -9.90
C PHE A 137 1.29 -11.86 -8.74
N SER A 138 0.86 -10.99 -7.83
CA SER A 138 0.20 -11.43 -6.60
C SER A 138 -0.67 -10.36 -5.95
N ILE A 139 -1.60 -10.81 -5.11
CA ILE A 139 -2.46 -9.95 -4.29
C ILE A 139 -2.33 -10.38 -2.83
N PHE A 140 -2.04 -9.41 -1.96
CA PHE A 140 -2.21 -9.53 -0.53
C PHE A 140 -3.50 -8.83 -0.10
N SER A 141 -4.34 -9.49 0.68
CA SER A 141 -5.62 -8.94 1.13
C SER A 141 -5.96 -9.41 2.54
N GLY A 142 -6.80 -8.65 3.25
CA GLY A 142 -7.22 -9.05 4.59
C GLY A 142 -8.09 -8.02 5.29
N SER A 143 -8.24 -8.18 6.61
CA SER A 143 -8.87 -7.20 7.48
C SER A 143 -7.89 -6.11 7.96
N ILE A 144 -6.61 -6.32 7.75
CA ILE A 144 -5.48 -5.56 8.29
C ILE A 144 -5.31 -4.22 7.57
N ASN A 145 -5.42 -3.10 8.28
CA ASN A 145 -5.00 -1.80 7.74
C ASN A 145 -3.48 -1.75 7.54
N PHE A 146 -3.04 -1.08 6.49
CA PHE A 146 -1.60 -0.98 6.15
C PHE A 146 -0.93 0.13 6.97
N THR A 147 -1.03 -0.01 8.28
CA THR A 147 -0.37 0.80 9.29
C THR A 147 0.64 -0.06 10.05
N PHE A 148 1.56 0.58 10.77
CA PHE A 148 2.51 -0.17 11.60
C PHE A 148 1.80 -1.13 12.56
N ASN A 149 0.78 -0.67 13.29
CA ASN A 149 0.06 -1.51 14.25
C ASN A 149 -0.69 -2.67 13.58
N GLY A 150 -1.31 -2.45 12.41
CA GLY A 150 -1.98 -3.50 11.66
C GLY A 150 -1.00 -4.58 11.18
N LEU A 151 0.02 -4.17 10.44
CA LEU A 151 0.99 -5.11 9.84
C LEU A 151 1.94 -5.72 10.86
N SER A 152 2.15 -5.11 12.03
CA SER A 152 2.98 -5.69 13.11
C SER A 152 2.34 -6.86 13.87
N GLY A 153 1.08 -7.22 13.55
CA GLY A 153 0.38 -8.34 14.17
C GLY A 153 -0.06 -8.10 15.61
N ARG A 154 -0.12 -6.85 16.05
CA ARG A 154 -0.65 -6.50 17.38
C ARG A 154 -2.15 -6.76 17.51
N ASN A 155 -2.86 -6.78 16.38
CA ASN A 155 -4.26 -7.12 16.29
C ASN A 155 -4.41 -8.55 15.76
N GLN A 156 -5.37 -9.31 16.28
CA GLN A 156 -5.73 -10.63 15.77
C GLN A 156 -6.54 -10.46 14.47
N GLU A 157 -5.85 -10.21 13.36
CA GLU A 157 -6.47 -9.99 12.07
C GLU A 157 -5.97 -11.02 11.05
N GLY A 158 -6.83 -11.38 10.09
CA GLY A 158 -6.51 -12.34 9.04
C GLY A 158 -6.01 -11.68 7.77
N SER A 159 -5.08 -12.34 7.09
CA SER A 159 -4.66 -11.98 5.74
C SER A 159 -4.59 -13.21 4.83
N SER A 160 -4.71 -12.97 3.53
CA SER A 160 -4.62 -13.97 2.48
C SER A 160 -3.68 -13.47 1.40
N PHE A 161 -2.94 -14.40 0.80
CA PHE A 161 -1.98 -14.14 -0.25
C PHE A 161 -2.32 -15.01 -1.47
N PHE A 162 -2.44 -14.39 -2.64
CA PHE A 162 -2.84 -15.04 -3.89
C PHE A 162 -1.80 -14.77 -4.96
N VAL A 163 -1.17 -15.82 -5.45
CA VAL A 163 -0.21 -15.78 -6.57
C VAL A 163 -0.98 -16.02 -7.86
N LYS A 164 -0.80 -15.14 -8.86
CA LYS A 164 -1.52 -15.17 -10.16
C LYS A 164 -1.39 -16.53 -10.86
N SER A 165 -0.19 -17.10 -10.88
CA SER A 165 0.08 -18.39 -11.55
C SER A 165 -0.53 -19.60 -10.85
N ILE A 166 -0.87 -19.50 -9.57
CA ILE A 166 -1.39 -20.60 -8.76
C ILE A 166 -2.89 -20.44 -8.48
N HIS A 167 -3.33 -19.21 -8.20
CA HIS A 167 -4.66 -18.84 -7.76
C HIS A 167 -5.36 -17.91 -8.76
N SER A 168 -5.31 -18.25 -10.06
CA SER A 168 -5.72 -17.34 -11.14
C SER A 168 -7.17 -16.86 -11.02
N GLN A 169 -8.09 -17.74 -10.59
CA GLN A 169 -9.50 -17.39 -10.44
C GLN A 169 -9.71 -16.36 -9.32
N GLU A 170 -9.19 -16.62 -8.13
CA GLU A 170 -9.28 -15.74 -6.97
C GLU A 170 -8.55 -14.42 -7.21
N TYR A 171 -7.38 -14.47 -7.86
CA TYR A 171 -6.63 -13.30 -8.26
C TYR A 171 -7.47 -12.39 -9.17
N ASN A 172 -8.07 -12.94 -10.23
CA ASN A 172 -8.88 -12.18 -11.17
C ASN A 172 -10.15 -11.61 -10.54
N GLN A 173 -10.81 -12.36 -9.64
CA GLN A 173 -11.96 -11.86 -8.90
C GLN A 173 -11.60 -10.66 -8.02
N ARG A 174 -10.43 -10.70 -7.36
CA ARG A 174 -9.96 -9.59 -6.52
C ARG A 174 -9.52 -8.40 -7.36
N LYS A 175 -8.87 -8.63 -8.50
CA LYS A 175 -8.51 -7.55 -9.42
C LYS A 175 -9.75 -6.79 -9.89
N LYS A 176 -10.84 -7.45 -10.25
CA LYS A 176 -12.11 -6.80 -10.59
C LYS A 176 -12.66 -5.92 -9.46
N ARG A 177 -12.54 -6.36 -8.20
CA ARG A 177 -12.93 -5.55 -7.03
C ARG A 177 -12.03 -4.33 -6.86
N ILE A 178 -10.72 -4.50 -7.04
CA ILE A 178 -9.74 -3.40 -7.01
C ILE A 178 -10.08 -2.36 -8.07
N ASP A 179 -10.37 -2.79 -9.31
CA ASP A 179 -10.74 -1.90 -10.41
C ASP A 179 -12.01 -1.11 -10.10
N SER A 180 -13.01 -1.75 -9.49
CA SER A 180 -14.23 -1.05 -9.05
C SER A 180 -13.97 0.02 -8.00
N VAL A 181 -12.94 -0.16 -7.16
CA VAL A 181 -12.52 0.87 -6.20
C VAL A 181 -11.89 2.05 -6.93
N LEU A 182 -11.03 1.78 -7.92
CA LEU A 182 -10.33 2.83 -8.67
C LEU A 182 -11.28 3.73 -9.46
N VAL A 183 -12.34 3.16 -10.06
CA VAL A 183 -13.35 3.93 -10.81
C VAL A 183 -14.00 5.01 -9.95
N GLY A 184 -14.31 4.71 -8.69
CA GLY A 184 -14.95 5.65 -7.77
C GLY A 184 -13.98 6.47 -6.91
N ALA A 185 -12.66 6.34 -7.14
CA ALA A 185 -11.67 7.05 -6.34
C ALA A 185 -11.31 8.40 -6.97
N GLN A 186 -11.24 9.45 -6.14
CA GLN A 186 -10.88 10.82 -6.52
C GLN A 186 -9.43 11.13 -6.19
N ASN A 187 -8.87 12.18 -6.78
CA ASN A 187 -7.54 12.65 -6.39
C ASN A 187 -7.54 13.04 -4.90
N TYR A 188 -6.52 12.61 -4.16
CA TYR A 188 -6.41 12.86 -2.72
C TYR A 188 -6.35 14.36 -2.39
N PHE A 189 -5.69 15.14 -3.23
CA PHE A 189 -5.43 16.57 -3.04
C PHE A 189 -6.41 17.48 -3.80
N SER A 190 -7.43 16.94 -4.48
CA SER A 190 -8.40 17.81 -5.17
C SER A 190 -9.22 18.62 -4.16
N SER A 191 -9.36 19.91 -4.44
CA SER A 191 -10.11 20.86 -3.63
C SER A 191 -11.65 20.69 -3.67
N ASP A 192 -12.15 19.78 -4.49
CA ASP A 192 -13.56 19.69 -4.84
C ASP A 192 -14.48 19.01 -3.79
N ILE A 193 -13.96 18.77 -2.60
CA ILE A 193 -14.82 18.40 -1.48
C ILE A 193 -14.81 19.56 -0.49
N PRO A 194 -15.95 20.25 -0.30
CA PRO A 194 -16.06 21.22 0.78
C PRO A 194 -15.65 20.55 2.08
N ILE A 195 -14.75 21.15 2.80
CA ILE A 195 -14.57 20.89 4.23
C ILE A 195 -15.88 21.32 4.86
N THR A 196 -16.90 20.47 4.79
CA THR A 196 -18.14 20.71 5.51
C THR A 196 -17.78 20.57 6.98
N ASP A 197 -17.83 21.69 7.67
CA ASP A 197 -17.60 21.85 9.08
C ASP A 197 -18.21 20.70 9.86
N TYR A 198 -17.35 20.00 10.56
CA TYR A 198 -17.76 19.06 11.59
C TYR A 198 -18.30 19.90 12.78
N LYS A 199 -19.58 20.16 12.79
CA LYS A 199 -20.31 20.58 14.00
C LYS A 199 -20.74 19.37 14.80
#